data_09162f25cfd999dba9501b987a6ab9ed
#
_entry.id   09162f25cfd999dba9501b987a6ab9ed
#
_cell.length_a   1.000
_cell.length_b   1.000
_cell.length_c   1.000
_cell.angle_alpha   90.00
_cell.angle_beta   90.00
_cell.angle_gamma   90.00
#
_symmetry.space_group_name_H-M   'P 1'
#
loop_
_entity.id
_entity.type
_entity.pdbx_description
1 polymer ?
#
loop_
_entity_poly.entity_id
_entity_poly.type
_entity_poly.pdbx_seq_one_letter_code
_entity_poly.pdbx_strand_id
1 'polypeptide(L)'
;HVVAACNNQDYSITEWPAHFPSAISVSRAYGEPDQLFFRPGDLVEFGALGEEKKAAWLEGGSRSVIGSSFSAPRVSGLLARLLSKHPGLPPLLAKSAMQAVADPWPN
;
A
#
# COMPACT_ATOMS: atom_id res chain seq x y z
N HIS A 1 2.63 -7.41 -11.43
CA HIS A 1 2.05 -6.49 -10.46
C HIS A 1 3.13 -5.97 -9.51
N VAL A 2 3.18 -4.68 -9.29
CA VAL A 2 4.17 -4.03 -8.43
C VAL A 2 3.44 -3.20 -7.38
N VAL A 3 3.68 -3.49 -6.12
CA VAL A 3 3.27 -2.68 -4.97
C VAL A 3 4.53 -2.08 -4.36
N ALA A 4 4.57 -0.77 -4.21
CA ALA A 4 5.76 -0.07 -3.76
C ALA A 4 5.45 0.97 -2.69
N ALA A 5 6.24 0.97 -1.62
CA ALA A 5 6.19 1.98 -0.58
C ALA A 5 6.72 3.32 -1.11
N CYS A 6 6.12 4.41 -0.64
CA CYS A 6 6.58 5.77 -0.93
C CYS A 6 7.55 6.27 0.12
N ASN A 7 8.12 7.45 -0.14
CA ASN A 7 8.89 8.20 0.86
C ASN A 7 8.03 8.49 2.10
N ASN A 8 8.61 8.32 3.30
CA ASN A 8 7.89 8.52 4.56
C ASN A 8 7.90 9.96 5.06
N GLN A 9 8.74 10.81 4.50
CA GLN A 9 8.92 12.19 4.95
C GLN A 9 8.24 13.18 4.04
N ASP A 10 8.36 12.97 2.72
CA ASP A 10 7.80 13.89 1.73
C ASP A 10 7.29 13.11 0.52
N TYR A 11 5.98 13.06 0.35
CA TYR A 11 5.32 12.33 -0.74
C TYR A 11 5.52 12.99 -2.12
N SER A 12 6.00 14.24 -2.16
CA SER A 12 6.35 14.91 -3.43
C SER A 12 7.70 14.46 -3.99
N ILE A 13 8.54 13.83 -3.16
CA ILE A 13 9.82 13.29 -3.61
C ILE A 13 9.57 12.04 -4.45
N THR A 14 10.00 12.09 -5.71
CA THR A 14 9.89 10.97 -6.63
C THR A 14 10.78 9.81 -6.19
N GLU A 15 10.19 8.65 -5.99
CA GLU A 15 10.90 7.40 -5.71
C GLU A 15 10.43 6.29 -6.66
N TRP A 16 11.38 5.54 -7.17
CA TRP A 16 11.10 4.42 -8.05
C TRP A 16 11.18 3.10 -7.28
N PRO A 17 10.29 2.14 -7.56
CA PRO A 17 9.29 2.10 -8.64
C PRO A 17 7.92 2.73 -8.30
N ALA A 18 7.73 3.34 -7.12
CA ALA A 18 6.42 3.79 -6.64
C ALA A 18 5.74 4.80 -7.60
N HIS A 19 6.50 5.63 -8.29
CA HIS A 19 5.97 6.66 -9.19
C HIS A 19 5.71 6.19 -10.62
N PHE A 20 5.90 4.92 -10.95
CA PHE A 20 5.41 4.39 -12.21
C PHE A 20 3.88 4.30 -12.19
N PRO A 21 3.17 4.75 -13.26
CA PRO A 21 1.71 4.68 -13.32
C PRO A 21 1.14 3.26 -13.19
N SER A 22 1.89 2.24 -13.60
CA SER A 22 1.52 0.83 -13.47
C SER A 22 1.77 0.24 -12.08
N ALA A 23 2.52 0.92 -11.23
CA ALA A 23 2.73 0.50 -9.85
C ALA A 23 1.59 0.96 -8.94
N ILE A 24 1.33 0.19 -7.90
CA ILE A 24 0.47 0.57 -6.79
C ILE A 24 1.34 1.25 -5.76
N SER A 25 1.32 2.58 -5.72
CA SER A 25 2.08 3.38 -4.77
C SER A 25 1.36 3.44 -3.42
N VAL A 26 2.08 3.18 -2.35
CA VAL A 26 1.48 3.04 -1.01
C VAL A 26 2.16 3.95 0.00
N SER A 27 1.35 4.73 0.70
CA SER A 27 1.73 5.46 1.91
C SER A 27 1.09 4.86 3.16
N ARG A 28 1.61 5.24 4.30
CA ARG A 28 0.93 4.94 5.55
C ARG A 28 -0.34 5.79 5.69
N ALA A 29 -1.37 5.18 6.22
CA ALA A 29 -2.61 5.82 6.64
C ALA A 29 -3.01 5.31 8.02
N TYR A 30 -3.91 5.98 8.67
CA TYR A 30 -4.52 5.53 9.92
C TYR A 30 -5.86 4.90 9.60
N GLY A 31 -6.07 3.68 10.09
CA GLY A 31 -7.30 2.94 9.83
C GLY A 31 -7.21 1.51 10.34
N GLU A 32 -8.12 0.67 9.91
CA GLU A 32 -8.15 -0.75 10.27
C GLU A 32 -7.10 -1.54 9.47
N PRO A 33 -6.68 -2.72 9.97
CA PRO A 33 -5.62 -3.52 9.34
C PRO A 33 -5.89 -3.95 7.90
N ASP A 34 -7.14 -4.10 7.51
CA ASP A 34 -7.58 -4.52 6.17
C ASP A 34 -8.20 -3.37 5.35
N GLN A 35 -8.18 -2.16 5.87
CA GLN A 35 -8.73 -0.99 5.18
C GLN A 35 -7.74 -0.47 4.15
N LEU A 36 -8.26 -0.19 2.96
CA LEU A 36 -7.53 0.43 1.86
C LEU A 36 -8.10 1.81 1.59
N PHE A 37 -7.24 2.80 1.47
CA PHE A 37 -7.61 4.16 1.09
C PHE A 37 -7.07 4.50 -0.30
N PHE A 38 -7.77 5.39 -0.99
CA PHE A 38 -7.37 5.90 -2.29
C PHE A 38 -7.60 7.41 -2.39
N ARG A 39 -6.63 8.10 -3.00
CA ARG A 39 -6.68 9.53 -3.29
C ARG A 39 -6.31 9.76 -4.76
N PRO A 40 -7.26 10.19 -5.61
CA PRO A 40 -6.96 10.44 -7.00
C PRO A 40 -6.12 11.71 -7.18
N GLY A 41 -5.22 11.70 -8.15
CA GLY A 41 -4.45 12.86 -8.55
C GLY A 41 -3.15 13.11 -7.77
N ASP A 42 -2.86 12.34 -6.74
CA ASP A 42 -1.59 12.40 -6.02
C ASP A 42 -0.56 11.44 -6.61
N LEU A 43 0.72 11.74 -6.38
CA LEU A 43 1.82 10.84 -6.77
C LEU A 43 1.76 9.53 -6.01
N VAL A 44 1.29 9.56 -4.76
CA VAL A 44 1.03 8.38 -3.95
C VAL A 44 -0.48 8.23 -3.79
N GLU A 45 -1.03 7.23 -4.43
CA GLU A 45 -2.48 7.11 -4.62
C GLU A 45 -3.16 6.28 -3.53
N PHE A 46 -2.48 5.26 -2.99
CA PHE A 46 -3.05 4.34 -2.02
C PHE A 46 -2.49 4.54 -0.62
N GLY A 47 -3.32 4.27 0.35
CA GLY A 47 -2.95 4.26 1.76
C GLY A 47 -3.46 3.03 2.49
N ALA A 48 -2.69 2.56 3.45
CA ALA A 48 -3.07 1.48 4.36
C ALA A 48 -2.40 1.69 5.72
N LEU A 49 -2.88 0.98 6.73
CA LEU A 49 -2.30 1.05 8.07
C LEU A 49 -0.79 0.76 8.01
N GLY A 50 0.00 1.70 8.46
CA GLY A 50 1.47 1.65 8.49
C GLY A 50 2.06 1.41 9.87
N GLU A 51 1.27 0.92 10.81
CA GLU A 51 1.70 0.58 12.16
C GLU A 51 1.62 -0.93 12.38
N GLU A 52 2.69 -1.49 12.96
CA GLU A 52 2.72 -2.88 13.43
C GLU A 52 3.28 -2.92 14.84
N LYS A 53 2.49 -3.41 15.78
CA LYS A 53 2.85 -3.41 17.21
C LYS A 53 3.86 -4.50 17.57
N LYS A 54 3.89 -5.58 16.81
CA LYS A 54 4.77 -6.74 17.05
C LYS A 54 5.44 -7.22 15.76
N ALA A 55 6.17 -6.32 15.08
CA ALA A 55 7.00 -6.73 13.96
C ALA A 55 8.17 -7.58 14.44
N ALA A 56 8.49 -8.66 13.73
CA ALA A 56 9.69 -9.44 13.98
C ALA A 56 10.93 -8.55 13.88
N TRP A 57 11.86 -8.73 14.80
CA TRP A 57 13.07 -7.92 14.88
C TRP A 57 14.29 -8.78 15.13
N LEU A 58 15.46 -8.12 15.17
CA LEU A 58 16.74 -8.78 15.36
C LEU A 58 16.75 -9.67 16.62
N GLU A 59 17.56 -10.76 16.59
CA GLU A 59 17.77 -11.67 17.71
C GLU A 59 16.50 -12.37 18.22
N GLY A 60 15.51 -12.58 17.34
CA GLY A 60 14.25 -13.22 17.69
C GLY A 60 13.29 -12.35 18.51
N GLY A 61 13.59 -11.07 18.65
CA GLY A 61 12.73 -10.10 19.33
C GLY A 61 11.56 -9.61 18.48
N SER A 62 10.73 -8.77 19.09
CA SER A 62 9.68 -8.04 18.40
C SER A 62 9.74 -6.55 18.75
N ARG A 63 9.27 -5.71 17.84
CA ARG A 63 9.30 -4.27 17.99
C ARG A 63 8.05 -3.62 17.39
N SER A 64 7.58 -2.53 17.99
CA SER A 64 6.61 -1.64 17.37
C SER A 64 7.29 -0.78 16.29
N VAL A 65 6.70 -0.72 15.12
CA VAL A 65 7.24 -0.01 13.96
C VAL A 65 6.15 0.76 13.23
N ILE A 66 6.56 1.82 12.52
CA ILE A 66 5.66 2.66 11.73
C ILE A 66 6.35 3.07 10.42
N GLY A 67 5.61 3.06 9.33
CA GLY A 67 6.11 3.48 8.02
C GLY A 67 5.34 2.87 6.85
N SER A 68 5.51 3.45 5.68
CA SER A 68 4.93 2.93 4.42
C SER A 68 5.41 1.53 4.07
N SER A 69 6.61 1.15 4.52
CA SER A 69 7.15 -0.21 4.38
C SER A 69 6.28 -1.27 5.07
N PHE A 70 5.47 -0.88 6.05
CA PHE A 70 4.54 -1.77 6.74
C PHE A 70 3.11 -1.67 6.18
N SER A 71 2.81 -0.61 5.42
CA SER A 71 1.57 -0.48 4.65
C SER A 71 1.61 -1.31 3.36
N ALA A 72 2.73 -1.30 2.66
CA ALA A 72 2.89 -1.99 1.37
C ALA A 72 2.60 -3.50 1.44
N PRO A 73 3.07 -4.27 2.45
CA PRO A 73 2.70 -5.67 2.60
C PRO A 73 1.18 -5.91 2.79
N ARG A 74 0.49 -5.00 3.45
CA ARG A 74 -0.97 -5.08 3.62
C ARG A 74 -1.68 -4.93 2.29
N VAL A 75 -1.27 -3.95 1.49
CA VAL A 75 -1.81 -3.76 0.13
C VAL A 75 -1.46 -4.94 -0.76
N SER A 76 -0.25 -5.49 -0.65
CA SER A 76 0.14 -6.71 -1.37
C SER A 76 -0.75 -7.91 -1.01
N GLY A 77 -1.11 -8.05 0.25
CA GLY A 77 -2.05 -9.08 0.71
C GLY A 77 -3.46 -8.91 0.12
N LEU A 78 -3.97 -7.68 0.07
CA LEU A 78 -5.26 -7.39 -0.56
C LEU A 78 -5.23 -7.66 -2.06
N LEU A 79 -4.15 -7.27 -2.74
CA LEU A 79 -3.95 -7.58 -4.17
C LEU A 79 -3.88 -9.09 -4.41
N ALA A 80 -3.17 -9.83 -3.57
CA ALA A 80 -3.10 -11.28 -3.68
C ALA A 80 -4.48 -11.94 -3.53
N ARG A 81 -5.33 -11.44 -2.64
CA ARG A 81 -6.72 -11.90 -2.51
C ARG A 81 -7.53 -11.63 -3.78
N LEU A 82 -7.39 -10.45 -4.38
CA LEU A 82 -8.02 -10.12 -5.66
C LEU A 82 -7.56 -11.07 -6.75
N LEU A 83 -6.26 -11.28 -6.90
CA LEU A 83 -5.68 -12.14 -7.93
C LEU A 83 -5.98 -13.62 -7.72
N SER A 84 -6.23 -14.07 -6.50
CA SER A 84 -6.67 -15.45 -6.22
C SER A 84 -8.03 -15.75 -6.84
N LYS A 85 -8.86 -14.73 -6.98
CA LYS A 85 -10.18 -14.82 -7.63
C LYS A 85 -10.13 -14.53 -9.13
N HIS A 86 -9.18 -13.73 -9.56
CA HIS A 86 -9.02 -13.26 -10.94
C HIS A 86 -7.56 -13.37 -11.39
N PRO A 87 -7.01 -14.61 -11.55
CA PRO A 87 -5.57 -14.82 -11.72
C PRO A 87 -5.01 -14.24 -13.04
N GLY A 88 -5.84 -14.03 -14.04
CA GLY A 88 -5.43 -13.44 -15.32
C GLY A 88 -5.53 -11.91 -15.40
N LEU A 89 -5.82 -11.24 -14.29
CA LEU A 89 -6.06 -9.80 -14.28
C LEU A 89 -4.77 -9.00 -14.52
N PRO A 90 -4.69 -8.18 -15.59
CA PRO A 90 -3.50 -7.37 -15.87
C PRO A 90 -3.25 -6.30 -14.81
N PRO A 91 -2.00 -5.79 -14.65
CA PRO A 91 -1.65 -4.82 -13.62
C PRO A 91 -2.53 -3.57 -13.57
N LEU A 92 -2.84 -2.94 -14.70
CA LEU A 92 -3.67 -1.74 -14.72
C LEU A 92 -5.12 -2.01 -14.34
N LEU A 93 -5.68 -3.17 -14.73
CA LEU A 93 -7.03 -3.57 -14.31
C LEU A 93 -7.08 -3.95 -12.83
N ALA A 94 -6.04 -4.60 -12.31
CA ALA A 94 -5.93 -4.86 -10.88
C ALA A 94 -5.87 -3.56 -10.07
N LYS A 95 -5.10 -2.59 -10.52
CA LYS A 95 -5.03 -1.26 -9.91
C LYS A 95 -6.40 -0.58 -9.91
N SER A 96 -7.13 -0.60 -11.04
CA SER A 96 -8.48 -0.04 -11.14
C SER A 96 -9.48 -0.74 -10.20
N ALA A 97 -9.39 -2.06 -10.08
CA ALA A 97 -10.23 -2.82 -9.15
C ALA A 97 -9.92 -2.46 -7.68
N MET A 98 -8.66 -2.28 -7.34
CA MET A 98 -8.26 -1.82 -6.01
C MET A 98 -8.79 -0.41 -5.71
N GLN A 99 -8.76 0.50 -6.68
CA GLN A 99 -9.37 1.83 -6.55
C GLN A 99 -10.87 1.75 -6.27
N ALA A 100 -11.57 0.87 -6.97
CA ALA A 100 -13.02 0.73 -6.86
C ALA A 100 -13.49 0.24 -5.48
N VAL A 101 -12.67 -0.50 -4.76
CA VAL A 101 -13.00 -1.03 -3.42
C VAL A 101 -12.39 -0.21 -2.28
N ALA A 102 -11.54 0.75 -2.58
CA ALA A 102 -10.90 1.57 -1.57
C ALA A 102 -11.85 2.65 -1.03
N ASP A 103 -11.68 2.99 0.23
CA ASP A 103 -12.34 4.13 0.84
C ASP A 103 -11.68 5.44 0.42
N PRO A 104 -12.42 6.56 0.41
CA PRO A 104 -11.81 7.87 0.24
C PRO A 104 -10.76 8.11 1.32
N TRP A 105 -9.58 8.57 0.92
CA TRP A 105 -8.53 8.88 1.90
C TRP A 105 -8.90 10.16 2.65
N PRO A 106 -9.00 10.12 3.98
CA PRO A 106 -9.29 11.30 4.78
C PRO A 106 -8.21 12.38 4.62
N ASN A 107 -8.64 13.58 4.54
CA ASN A 107 -7.72 14.72 4.52
C ASN A 107 -7.19 15.04 5.92
#